data_39895465e94ac3c0d6f2ee0993e9d378
#
_entry.id   39895465e94ac3c0d6f2ee0993e9d378
#
_cell.length_a   1.000
_cell.length_b   1.000
_cell.length_c   1.000
_cell.angle_alpha   90.00
_cell.angle_beta   90.00
_cell.angle_gamma   90.00
#
_symmetry.space_group_name_H-M   'P 1'
#
loop_
_entity.id
_entity.type
_entity.pdbx_description
1 polymer ?
#
loop_
_entity_poly.entity_id
_entity_poly.type
_entity_poly.pdbx_seq_one_letter_code
_entity_poly.pdbx_strand_id
1 'polypeptide(L)'
;SGGGSRPSSSSSSSSRSSRVTARSRGSRRPTGRSRDQAGTLSLDALGGLRALGFNRLSLGVQSAHADELRLLGRIHDYGEVVEAVKWARQYTDNVEFSPEDAGRSDVTFLCRMLEAVIEAGATTLNIPDTVGYTMPEQFGNLVRTLRERIPNSSKVVFSVHCHNDLGLAVANSLSAVMNGARQVECTINGLGERAGNAALEEIVMAVRTRQDFFPCDTRIDATHIVPASKLVSGITGFPVQPNKAIVGANAFAHESGIHQDGVLKHRETYEIMRAEDVGWGANKLLLGKHSGRNAFRSRLAELGIALGSEEALNTTFMRFKELADKKHDIFDEDLYALVSDETMTLQEQYKLLSLTAHSETGETPHAKIVIAEGGKELQAESDGSGPVDATFRAIEKILVSGADLQLYSVNNITSGTDSQGEVTVRLQKSGRIVNGHGADTDIVVASAKAYLSALNKLHSKLKQAHPQV
;
A
#
# COMPACT_ATOMS: atom_id res chain seq x y z
N SER A 1 23.38 -50.48 8.45
CA SER A 1 22.75 -50.04 9.69
C SER A 1 22.73 -48.53 9.71
N GLY A 2 21.66 -47.97 9.31
CA GLY A 2 21.41 -46.54 9.31
C GLY A 2 19.92 -46.29 9.48
N GLY A 3 19.54 -45.72 10.58
CA GLY A 3 18.18 -45.34 10.90
C GLY A 3 17.88 -43.95 10.32
N GLY A 4 16.93 -43.87 9.44
CA GLY A 4 16.37 -42.59 8.94
C GLY A 4 15.15 -42.22 9.73
N SER A 5 15.18 -41.12 10.42
CA SER A 5 14.02 -40.46 11.02
C SER A 5 13.46 -39.42 10.07
N ARG A 6 12.19 -39.58 9.72
CA ARG A 6 11.38 -38.57 8.96
C ARG A 6 10.99 -37.44 9.91
N PRO A 7 11.00 -36.17 9.48
CA PRO A 7 10.33 -35.13 10.21
C PRO A 7 8.82 -35.09 9.84
N SER A 8 8.00 -34.94 10.86
CA SER A 8 6.56 -34.80 10.83
C SER A 8 6.15 -33.49 10.14
N SER A 9 5.28 -33.60 9.15
CA SER A 9 4.61 -32.47 8.51
C SER A 9 3.55 -31.87 9.44
N SER A 10 3.78 -30.68 9.94
CA SER A 10 2.74 -29.85 10.54
C SER A 10 1.93 -29.16 9.46
N SER A 11 0.67 -29.57 9.30
CA SER A 11 -0.31 -28.92 8.45
C SER A 11 -0.75 -27.59 9.06
N SER A 12 -0.26 -26.47 8.54
CA SER A 12 -0.83 -25.16 8.82
C SER A 12 -2.03 -24.94 7.88
N SER A 13 -3.25 -25.01 8.43
CA SER A 13 -4.46 -24.60 7.75
C SER A 13 -4.47 -23.06 7.62
N SER A 14 -4.07 -22.54 6.45
CA SER A 14 -4.29 -21.14 6.13
C SER A 14 -5.72 -20.95 5.61
N SER A 15 -6.60 -20.41 6.46
CA SER A 15 -7.89 -19.89 6.04
C SER A 15 -7.66 -18.67 5.14
N ARG A 16 -7.86 -18.82 3.83
CA ARG A 16 -7.79 -17.70 2.87
C ARG A 16 -9.13 -16.96 2.87
N SER A 17 -9.14 -15.76 3.37
CA SER A 17 -10.25 -14.83 3.30
C SER A 17 -10.35 -14.20 1.91
N SER A 18 -11.54 -14.21 1.34
CA SER A 18 -11.90 -13.42 0.14
C SER A 18 -11.74 -11.92 0.44
N ARG A 19 -10.99 -11.19 -0.39
CA ARG A 19 -10.82 -9.73 -0.23
C ARG A 19 -11.81 -8.98 -1.12
N VAL A 20 -12.69 -8.22 -0.49
CA VAL A 20 -13.54 -7.22 -1.14
C VAL A 20 -12.83 -5.86 -1.03
N THR A 21 -12.53 -5.19 -2.15
CA THR A 21 -11.99 -3.83 -2.14
C THR A 21 -13.06 -2.84 -2.58
N ALA A 22 -13.55 -2.00 -1.65
CA ALA A 22 -14.47 -0.92 -1.93
C ALA A 22 -13.72 0.43 -2.01
N ARG A 23 -14.03 1.26 -3.03
CA ARG A 23 -13.67 2.67 -3.05
C ARG A 23 -14.94 3.51 -3.02
N SER A 24 -15.08 4.37 -2.01
CA SER A 24 -16.12 5.38 -1.93
C SER A 24 -15.59 6.73 -2.42
N ARG A 25 -16.32 7.39 -3.32
CA ARG A 25 -16.21 8.82 -3.57
C ARG A 25 -17.57 9.45 -3.41
N GLY A 26 -17.62 10.64 -2.79
CA GLY A 26 -18.83 11.41 -2.58
C GLY A 26 -19.61 11.64 -3.89
N SER A 27 -20.92 11.49 -3.83
CA SER A 27 -21.97 11.86 -4.79
C SER A 27 -21.91 11.33 -6.24
N ARG A 28 -20.98 10.45 -6.61
CA ARG A 28 -21.05 9.67 -7.87
C ARG A 28 -21.11 8.20 -7.50
N ARG A 29 -21.93 7.42 -8.27
CA ARG A 29 -22.20 5.99 -8.04
C ARG A 29 -20.95 5.23 -7.58
N PRO A 30 -21.00 4.44 -6.51
CA PRO A 30 -19.86 3.69 -6.02
C PRO A 30 -19.35 2.73 -7.11
N THR A 31 -18.07 2.85 -7.45
CA THR A 31 -17.38 1.91 -8.33
C THR A 31 -16.63 0.93 -7.44
N GLY A 32 -17.29 -0.14 -7.02
CA GLY A 32 -16.69 -1.24 -6.26
C GLY A 32 -16.33 -2.40 -7.20
N ARG A 33 -15.20 -3.05 -6.94
CA ARG A 33 -14.79 -4.31 -7.56
C ARG A 33 -14.81 -5.41 -6.49
N SER A 34 -15.52 -6.51 -6.75
CA SER A 34 -15.41 -7.74 -5.96
C SER A 34 -14.54 -8.75 -6.70
N ARG A 35 -13.65 -9.42 -5.98
CA ARG A 35 -12.90 -10.59 -6.46
C ARG A 35 -13.44 -11.82 -5.76
N ASP A 36 -13.93 -12.77 -6.55
CA ASP A 36 -14.44 -14.04 -6.07
C ASP A 36 -13.78 -15.21 -6.81
N GLN A 37 -13.82 -16.38 -6.22
CA GLN A 37 -13.35 -17.61 -6.83
C GLN A 37 -14.53 -18.38 -7.41
N ALA A 38 -14.36 -18.99 -8.57
CA ALA A 38 -15.33 -19.92 -9.09
C ALA A 38 -15.60 -21.03 -8.03
N GLY A 39 -16.84 -21.37 -7.82
CA GLY A 39 -17.27 -22.35 -6.80
C GLY A 39 -17.65 -21.74 -5.43
N THR A 40 -17.35 -20.47 -5.15
CA THR A 40 -17.80 -19.77 -3.93
C THR A 40 -18.92 -18.75 -4.21
N LEU A 41 -19.21 -18.51 -5.48
CA LEU A 41 -20.17 -17.52 -5.91
C LEU A 41 -21.60 -18.06 -5.80
N SER A 42 -22.46 -17.44 -5.01
CA SER A 42 -23.89 -17.71 -4.97
C SER A 42 -24.68 -16.56 -5.60
N LEU A 43 -25.86 -16.86 -6.15
CA LEU A 43 -26.74 -15.84 -6.72
C LEU A 43 -27.16 -14.80 -5.67
N ASP A 44 -27.34 -15.20 -4.42
CA ASP A 44 -27.68 -14.30 -3.31
C ASP A 44 -26.52 -13.35 -2.99
N ALA A 45 -25.27 -13.87 -2.98
CA ALA A 45 -24.09 -13.05 -2.77
C ALA A 45 -23.94 -12.00 -3.88
N LEU A 46 -24.16 -12.37 -5.15
CA LEU A 46 -24.15 -11.45 -6.29
C LEU A 46 -25.24 -10.37 -6.17
N GLY A 47 -26.45 -10.75 -5.74
CA GLY A 47 -27.53 -9.82 -5.46
C GLY A 47 -27.16 -8.82 -4.37
N GLY A 48 -26.55 -9.29 -3.30
CA GLY A 48 -26.02 -8.45 -2.20
C GLY A 48 -24.95 -7.47 -2.67
N LEU A 49 -23.96 -7.93 -3.44
CA LEU A 49 -22.91 -7.07 -4.00
C LEU A 49 -23.51 -5.97 -4.91
N ARG A 50 -24.46 -6.32 -5.77
CA ARG A 50 -25.16 -5.34 -6.62
C ARG A 50 -25.92 -4.31 -5.78
N ALA A 51 -26.64 -4.74 -4.74
CA ALA A 51 -27.37 -3.85 -3.85
C ALA A 51 -26.44 -2.87 -3.11
N LEU A 52 -25.19 -3.29 -2.80
CA LEU A 52 -24.13 -2.46 -2.23
C LEU A 52 -23.48 -1.52 -3.25
N GLY A 53 -23.87 -1.57 -4.54
CA GLY A 53 -23.38 -0.70 -5.59
C GLY A 53 -22.10 -1.17 -6.29
N PHE A 54 -21.68 -2.42 -6.10
CA PHE A 54 -20.59 -3.00 -6.88
C PHE A 54 -21.03 -3.11 -8.35
N ASN A 55 -20.18 -2.64 -9.25
CA ASN A 55 -20.46 -2.59 -10.68
C ASN A 55 -19.45 -3.37 -11.53
N ARG A 56 -18.45 -4.00 -10.90
CA ARG A 56 -17.48 -4.88 -11.53
C ARG A 56 -17.25 -6.12 -10.66
N LEU A 57 -17.31 -7.28 -11.29
CA LEU A 57 -16.96 -8.56 -10.70
C LEU A 57 -15.71 -9.11 -11.36
N SER A 58 -14.74 -9.57 -10.57
CA SER A 58 -13.52 -10.22 -11.05
C SER A 58 -13.47 -11.65 -10.53
N LEU A 59 -13.45 -12.61 -11.43
CA LEU A 59 -13.44 -14.04 -11.14
C LEU A 59 -12.04 -14.61 -11.36
N GLY A 60 -11.42 -15.10 -10.28
CA GLY A 60 -10.12 -15.78 -10.32
C GLY A 60 -10.29 -17.29 -10.37
N VAL A 61 -9.51 -17.96 -11.23
CA VAL A 61 -9.50 -19.40 -11.38
C VAL A 61 -8.08 -19.91 -11.30
N GLN A 62 -7.81 -20.83 -10.34
CA GLN A 62 -6.48 -21.35 -10.05
C GLN A 62 -6.05 -22.46 -11.01
N SER A 63 -6.98 -23.24 -11.48
CA SER A 63 -6.82 -24.24 -12.54
C SER A 63 -8.18 -24.62 -13.10
N ALA A 64 -8.22 -25.26 -14.26
CA ALA A 64 -9.40 -25.92 -14.80
C ALA A 64 -9.15 -27.42 -15.03
N HIS A 65 -8.03 -27.95 -14.58
CA HIS A 65 -7.71 -29.37 -14.58
C HIS A 65 -8.16 -30.01 -13.26
N ALA A 66 -9.03 -31.04 -13.33
CA ALA A 66 -9.62 -31.66 -12.15
C ALA A 66 -8.59 -32.21 -11.16
N ASP A 67 -7.47 -32.73 -11.64
CA ASP A 67 -6.41 -33.28 -10.78
C ASP A 67 -5.66 -32.20 -10.05
N GLU A 68 -5.35 -31.07 -10.72
CA GLU A 68 -4.71 -29.91 -10.11
C GLU A 68 -5.64 -29.23 -9.08
N LEU A 69 -6.92 -29.06 -9.42
CA LEU A 69 -7.91 -28.51 -8.52
C LEU A 69 -8.06 -29.36 -7.26
N ARG A 70 -8.02 -30.68 -7.41
CA ARG A 70 -8.07 -31.62 -6.28
C ARG A 70 -6.85 -31.48 -5.38
N LEU A 71 -5.64 -31.35 -5.96
CA LEU A 71 -4.40 -31.11 -5.22
C LEU A 71 -4.41 -29.75 -4.50
N LEU A 72 -4.99 -28.73 -5.12
CA LEU A 72 -5.14 -27.37 -4.55
C LEU A 72 -6.31 -27.29 -3.55
N GLY A 73 -7.06 -28.37 -3.31
CA GLY A 73 -8.24 -28.36 -2.44
C GLY A 73 -9.37 -27.48 -2.96
N ARG A 74 -9.48 -27.33 -4.29
CA ARG A 74 -10.53 -26.56 -4.95
C ARG A 74 -11.72 -27.42 -5.33
N ILE A 75 -12.91 -26.82 -5.31
CA ILE A 75 -14.20 -27.53 -5.49
C ILE A 75 -14.83 -27.29 -6.86
N HIS A 76 -14.26 -26.42 -7.70
CA HIS A 76 -14.81 -26.07 -9.01
C HIS A 76 -14.19 -26.89 -10.15
N ASP A 77 -14.91 -27.00 -11.25
CA ASP A 77 -14.43 -27.58 -12.51
C ASP A 77 -14.51 -26.57 -13.67
N TYR A 78 -14.10 -27.00 -14.87
CA TYR A 78 -14.13 -26.16 -16.07
C TYR A 78 -15.53 -25.64 -16.41
N GLY A 79 -16.57 -26.48 -16.27
CA GLY A 79 -17.95 -26.11 -16.54
C GLY A 79 -18.45 -25.05 -15.56
N GLU A 80 -18.16 -25.23 -14.29
CA GLU A 80 -18.54 -24.29 -13.23
C GLU A 80 -17.87 -22.93 -13.39
N VAL A 81 -16.65 -22.87 -13.92
CA VAL A 81 -15.96 -21.61 -14.26
C VAL A 81 -16.76 -20.82 -15.30
N VAL A 82 -17.19 -21.46 -16.38
CA VAL A 82 -17.98 -20.82 -17.46
C VAL A 82 -19.34 -20.39 -16.93
N GLU A 83 -20.01 -21.21 -16.12
CA GLU A 83 -21.30 -20.88 -15.49
C GLU A 83 -21.17 -19.71 -14.52
N ALA A 84 -20.11 -19.63 -13.72
CA ALA A 84 -19.86 -18.49 -12.83
C ALA A 84 -19.79 -17.16 -13.60
N VAL A 85 -19.15 -17.13 -14.77
CA VAL A 85 -19.13 -15.95 -15.65
C VAL A 85 -20.55 -15.61 -16.15
N LYS A 86 -21.35 -16.62 -16.56
CA LYS A 86 -22.75 -16.38 -16.98
C LYS A 86 -23.59 -15.82 -15.84
N TRP A 87 -23.43 -16.32 -14.61
CA TRP A 87 -24.13 -15.80 -13.44
C TRP A 87 -23.72 -14.36 -13.15
N ALA A 88 -22.41 -14.07 -13.15
CA ALA A 88 -21.89 -12.71 -12.95
C ALA A 88 -22.48 -11.71 -13.97
N ARG A 89 -22.65 -12.14 -15.22
CA ARG A 89 -23.24 -11.32 -16.30
C ARG A 89 -24.72 -10.94 -16.05
N GLN A 90 -25.45 -11.69 -15.27
CA GLN A 90 -26.83 -11.34 -14.92
C GLN A 90 -26.92 -10.12 -13.98
N TYR A 91 -25.83 -9.82 -13.26
CA TYR A 91 -25.77 -8.76 -12.26
C TYR A 91 -24.99 -7.52 -12.71
N THR A 92 -24.00 -7.68 -13.59
CA THR A 92 -23.20 -6.58 -14.10
C THR A 92 -22.73 -6.81 -15.53
N ASP A 93 -22.59 -5.72 -16.29
CA ASP A 93 -22.00 -5.74 -17.63
C ASP A 93 -20.46 -5.72 -17.61
N ASN A 94 -19.87 -5.60 -16.44
CA ASN A 94 -18.41 -5.49 -16.27
C ASN A 94 -17.88 -6.70 -15.51
N VAL A 95 -17.61 -7.79 -16.25
CA VAL A 95 -17.09 -9.04 -15.71
C VAL A 95 -15.66 -9.26 -16.17
N GLU A 96 -14.77 -9.39 -15.22
CA GLU A 96 -13.37 -9.72 -15.44
C GLU A 96 -13.10 -11.18 -15.09
N PHE A 97 -12.36 -11.86 -15.94
CA PHE A 97 -11.86 -13.21 -15.72
C PHE A 97 -10.34 -13.21 -15.64
N SER A 98 -9.79 -13.95 -14.65
CA SER A 98 -8.35 -14.03 -14.39
C SER A 98 -7.93 -15.49 -14.18
N PRO A 99 -7.29 -16.13 -15.18
CA PRO A 99 -6.66 -17.44 -14.99
C PRO A 99 -5.38 -17.28 -14.18
N GLU A 100 -5.27 -17.95 -13.04
CA GLU A 100 -4.05 -17.91 -12.22
C GLU A 100 -2.89 -18.55 -13.00
N ASP A 101 -1.68 -17.97 -12.86
CA ASP A 101 -0.44 -18.48 -13.45
C ASP A 101 -0.45 -18.61 -14.98
N ALA A 102 -1.07 -17.65 -15.66
CA ALA A 102 -1.14 -17.64 -17.11
C ALA A 102 0.23 -17.61 -17.79
N GLY A 103 1.23 -16.98 -17.16
CA GLY A 103 2.60 -16.88 -17.66
C GLY A 103 3.30 -18.24 -17.86
N ARG A 104 2.88 -19.27 -17.12
CA ARG A 104 3.45 -20.64 -17.20
C ARG A 104 2.45 -21.69 -17.71
N SER A 105 1.24 -21.28 -18.06
CA SER A 105 0.20 -22.17 -18.54
C SER A 105 0.36 -22.52 -20.03
N ASP A 106 -0.18 -23.68 -20.45
CA ASP A 106 -0.23 -24.05 -21.87
C ASP A 106 -1.08 -23.05 -22.67
N VAL A 107 -0.49 -22.45 -23.69
CA VAL A 107 -1.12 -21.38 -24.48
C VAL A 107 -2.36 -21.87 -25.23
N THR A 108 -2.37 -23.14 -25.69
CA THR A 108 -3.51 -23.69 -26.43
C THR A 108 -4.69 -23.91 -25.50
N PHE A 109 -4.42 -24.36 -24.28
CA PHE A 109 -5.43 -24.49 -23.25
C PHE A 109 -5.98 -23.12 -22.82
N LEU A 110 -5.09 -22.14 -22.59
CA LEU A 110 -5.49 -20.76 -22.29
C LEU A 110 -6.41 -20.18 -23.38
N CYS A 111 -6.07 -20.34 -24.67
CA CYS A 111 -6.92 -19.85 -25.75
C CYS A 111 -8.33 -20.43 -25.67
N ARG A 112 -8.47 -21.76 -25.48
CA ARG A 112 -9.81 -22.40 -25.37
C ARG A 112 -10.58 -21.91 -24.17
N MET A 113 -9.93 -21.77 -23.01
CA MET A 113 -10.57 -21.28 -21.78
C MET A 113 -11.05 -19.84 -21.95
N LEU A 114 -10.16 -18.98 -22.46
CA LEU A 114 -10.46 -17.55 -22.63
C LEU A 114 -11.54 -17.32 -23.69
N GLU A 115 -11.55 -18.08 -24.78
CA GLU A 115 -12.64 -18.06 -25.77
C GLU A 115 -13.99 -18.40 -25.13
N ALA A 116 -14.07 -19.49 -24.34
CA ALA A 116 -15.28 -19.92 -23.68
C ALA A 116 -15.82 -18.89 -22.66
N VAL A 117 -14.94 -18.25 -21.89
CA VAL A 117 -15.38 -17.22 -20.92
C VAL A 117 -15.79 -15.91 -21.61
N ILE A 118 -15.21 -15.57 -22.78
CA ILE A 118 -15.71 -14.46 -23.61
C ILE A 118 -17.12 -14.75 -24.10
N GLU A 119 -17.37 -15.95 -24.59
CA GLU A 119 -18.71 -16.39 -25.01
C GLU A 119 -19.71 -16.39 -23.87
N ALA A 120 -19.28 -16.74 -22.66
CA ALA A 120 -20.08 -16.65 -21.45
C ALA A 120 -20.36 -15.20 -21.00
N GLY A 121 -19.65 -14.22 -21.53
CA GLY A 121 -19.90 -12.81 -21.33
C GLY A 121 -18.83 -12.05 -20.53
N ALA A 122 -17.63 -12.61 -20.34
CA ALA A 122 -16.51 -11.84 -19.80
C ALA A 122 -16.19 -10.65 -20.71
N THR A 123 -15.94 -9.48 -20.11
CA THR A 123 -15.64 -8.23 -20.83
C THR A 123 -14.19 -7.79 -20.66
N THR A 124 -13.50 -8.38 -19.68
CA THR A 124 -12.07 -8.16 -19.44
C THR A 124 -11.40 -9.51 -19.16
N LEU A 125 -10.28 -9.75 -19.82
CA LEU A 125 -9.40 -10.88 -19.55
C LEU A 125 -8.13 -10.37 -18.88
N ASN A 126 -7.92 -10.72 -17.62
CA ASN A 126 -6.73 -10.35 -16.89
C ASN A 126 -5.71 -11.49 -16.95
N ILE A 127 -4.58 -11.25 -17.58
CA ILE A 127 -3.50 -12.23 -17.77
C ILE A 127 -2.43 -11.99 -16.70
N PRO A 128 -2.32 -12.85 -15.67
CA PRO A 128 -1.36 -12.65 -14.61
C PRO A 128 -0.02 -13.36 -14.86
N ASP A 129 1.06 -12.67 -14.53
CA ASP A 129 2.36 -13.25 -14.20
C ASP A 129 2.43 -13.44 -12.68
N THR A 130 1.78 -14.51 -12.21
CA THR A 130 1.44 -14.71 -10.78
C THR A 130 2.67 -14.86 -9.89
N VAL A 131 3.77 -15.40 -10.41
CA VAL A 131 5.00 -15.62 -9.65
C VAL A 131 6.16 -14.74 -10.12
N GLY A 132 5.89 -13.75 -11.00
CA GLY A 132 6.91 -12.83 -11.49
C GLY A 132 8.04 -13.52 -12.25
N TYR A 133 7.70 -14.58 -13.00
CA TYR A 133 8.66 -15.48 -13.66
C TYR A 133 8.98 -15.11 -15.12
N THR A 134 8.03 -14.47 -15.79
CA THR A 134 8.15 -14.22 -17.23
C THR A 134 9.14 -13.10 -17.56
N MET A 135 9.78 -13.22 -18.71
CA MET A 135 10.59 -12.15 -19.29
C MET A 135 9.71 -11.22 -20.14
N PRO A 136 10.08 -9.93 -20.29
CA PRO A 136 9.22 -8.94 -20.95
C PRO A 136 8.81 -9.34 -22.37
N GLU A 137 9.74 -9.83 -23.18
CA GLU A 137 9.44 -10.28 -24.53
C GLU A 137 8.51 -11.49 -24.52
N GLN A 138 8.76 -12.46 -23.64
CA GLN A 138 7.93 -13.66 -23.49
C GLN A 138 6.49 -13.27 -23.10
N PHE A 139 6.33 -12.39 -22.12
CA PHE A 139 5.03 -11.98 -21.64
C PHE A 139 4.25 -11.15 -22.68
N GLY A 140 4.93 -10.22 -23.34
CA GLY A 140 4.34 -9.46 -24.45
C GLY A 140 3.89 -10.37 -25.58
N ASN A 141 4.73 -11.36 -25.98
CA ASN A 141 4.39 -12.34 -27.00
C ASN A 141 3.21 -13.22 -26.59
N LEU A 142 3.08 -13.58 -25.32
CA LEU A 142 1.91 -14.31 -24.81
C LEU A 142 0.63 -13.50 -25.06
N VAL A 143 0.60 -12.21 -24.65
CA VAL A 143 -0.58 -11.34 -24.85
C VAL A 143 -0.91 -11.21 -26.33
N ARG A 144 0.08 -10.99 -27.19
CA ARG A 144 -0.12 -10.93 -28.64
C ARG A 144 -0.71 -12.23 -29.16
N THR A 145 -0.14 -13.38 -28.81
CA THR A 145 -0.59 -14.70 -29.26
C THR A 145 -2.03 -14.98 -28.85
N LEU A 146 -2.41 -14.65 -27.60
CA LEU A 146 -3.78 -14.81 -27.14
C LEU A 146 -4.74 -13.93 -27.95
N ARG A 147 -4.38 -12.69 -28.22
CA ARG A 147 -5.20 -11.77 -29.03
C ARG A 147 -5.35 -12.22 -30.49
N GLU A 148 -4.33 -12.82 -31.08
CA GLU A 148 -4.35 -13.29 -32.46
C GLU A 148 -5.08 -14.63 -32.60
N ARG A 149 -4.92 -15.56 -31.64
CA ARG A 149 -5.49 -16.91 -31.72
C ARG A 149 -6.92 -17.05 -31.25
N ILE A 150 -7.39 -16.13 -30.41
CA ILE A 150 -8.77 -16.15 -29.89
C ILE A 150 -9.68 -15.38 -30.86
N PRO A 151 -10.62 -16.04 -31.56
CA PRO A 151 -11.39 -15.40 -32.64
C PRO A 151 -12.24 -14.20 -32.19
N ASN A 152 -12.76 -14.23 -30.95
CA ASN A 152 -13.61 -13.18 -30.38
C ASN A 152 -12.85 -12.20 -29.45
N SER A 153 -11.52 -12.20 -29.47
CA SER A 153 -10.65 -11.37 -28.63
C SER A 153 -10.90 -9.87 -28.74
N SER A 154 -11.36 -9.42 -29.92
CA SER A 154 -11.69 -7.99 -30.15
C SER A 154 -12.88 -7.47 -29.34
N LYS A 155 -13.69 -8.35 -28.74
CA LYS A 155 -14.86 -7.98 -27.95
C LYS A 155 -14.52 -7.62 -26.50
N VAL A 156 -13.28 -7.86 -26.07
CA VAL A 156 -12.85 -7.73 -24.67
C VAL A 156 -11.62 -6.86 -24.51
N VAL A 157 -11.43 -6.36 -23.30
CA VAL A 157 -10.20 -5.68 -22.87
C VAL A 157 -9.21 -6.71 -22.32
N PHE A 158 -7.99 -6.71 -22.84
CA PHE A 158 -6.89 -7.44 -22.23
C PHE A 158 -6.30 -6.60 -21.10
N SER A 159 -6.29 -7.17 -19.90
CA SER A 159 -5.67 -6.68 -18.69
C SER A 159 -4.47 -7.53 -18.34
N VAL A 160 -3.50 -6.97 -17.65
CA VAL A 160 -2.35 -7.71 -17.12
C VAL A 160 -2.12 -7.39 -15.65
N HIS A 161 -1.59 -8.37 -14.92
CA HIS A 161 -1.24 -8.30 -13.51
C HIS A 161 0.11 -8.98 -13.29
N CYS A 162 1.15 -8.20 -12.99
CA CYS A 162 2.50 -8.73 -12.88
C CYS A 162 3.05 -8.58 -11.47
N HIS A 163 3.56 -9.68 -10.90
CA HIS A 163 4.36 -9.66 -9.67
C HIS A 163 5.83 -9.38 -9.96
N ASN A 164 6.55 -8.90 -8.95
CA ASN A 164 7.86 -8.28 -9.10
C ASN A 164 9.02 -9.14 -8.58
N ASP A 165 8.87 -10.46 -8.55
CA ASP A 165 9.83 -11.39 -7.96
C ASP A 165 11.22 -11.33 -8.60
N LEU A 166 11.28 -11.07 -9.90
CA LEU A 166 12.53 -10.85 -10.64
C LEU A 166 12.82 -9.34 -10.89
N GLY A 167 12.04 -8.41 -10.33
CA GLY A 167 12.18 -6.99 -10.61
C GLY A 167 11.67 -6.55 -11.99
N LEU A 168 10.85 -7.38 -12.67
CA LEU A 168 10.43 -7.16 -14.05
C LEU A 168 8.94 -6.80 -14.22
N ALA A 169 8.19 -6.63 -13.14
CA ALA A 169 6.74 -6.44 -13.21
C ALA A 169 6.34 -5.24 -14.08
N VAL A 170 7.03 -4.12 -13.98
CA VAL A 170 6.78 -2.93 -14.79
C VAL A 170 7.14 -3.20 -16.26
N ALA A 171 8.30 -3.79 -16.51
CA ALA A 171 8.75 -4.11 -17.87
C ALA A 171 7.80 -5.11 -18.57
N ASN A 172 7.34 -6.14 -17.85
CA ASN A 172 6.37 -7.12 -18.35
C ASN A 172 5.03 -6.43 -18.68
N SER A 173 4.53 -5.57 -17.79
CA SER A 173 3.29 -4.83 -18.00
C SER A 173 3.36 -3.89 -19.21
N LEU A 174 4.47 -3.15 -19.37
CA LEU A 174 4.69 -2.26 -20.50
C LEU A 174 4.83 -3.04 -21.82
N SER A 175 5.53 -4.19 -21.80
CA SER A 175 5.60 -5.08 -22.94
C SER A 175 4.22 -5.61 -23.36
N ALA A 176 3.38 -5.96 -22.40
CA ALA A 176 2.00 -6.35 -22.66
C ALA A 176 1.17 -5.23 -23.28
N VAL A 177 1.34 -3.98 -22.81
CA VAL A 177 0.67 -2.79 -23.39
C VAL A 177 1.07 -2.60 -24.85
N MET A 178 2.35 -2.75 -25.18
CA MET A 178 2.84 -2.71 -26.56
C MET A 178 2.24 -3.82 -27.44
N ASN A 179 1.89 -4.94 -26.84
CA ASN A 179 1.27 -6.09 -27.52
C ASN A 179 -0.28 -6.11 -27.42
N GLY A 180 -0.87 -5.00 -26.95
CA GLY A 180 -2.31 -4.74 -27.04
C GLY A 180 -3.10 -4.89 -25.76
N ALA A 181 -2.48 -5.08 -24.60
CA ALA A 181 -3.16 -4.86 -23.33
C ALA A 181 -3.58 -3.39 -23.20
N ARG A 182 -4.75 -3.14 -22.59
CA ARG A 182 -5.32 -1.79 -22.39
C ARG A 182 -5.76 -1.54 -20.96
N GLN A 183 -5.51 -2.50 -20.08
CA GLN A 183 -5.63 -2.36 -18.64
C GLN A 183 -4.38 -2.97 -17.98
N VAL A 184 -3.87 -2.29 -16.95
CA VAL A 184 -2.80 -2.81 -16.10
C VAL A 184 -3.27 -2.77 -14.65
N GLU A 185 -3.23 -3.89 -13.97
CA GLU A 185 -3.38 -3.97 -12.53
C GLU A 185 -2.03 -3.73 -11.88
N CYS A 186 -1.92 -2.62 -11.17
CA CYS A 186 -0.70 -2.19 -10.53
C CYS A 186 -1.02 -1.52 -9.19
N THR A 187 -0.01 -1.25 -8.39
CA THR A 187 -0.17 -0.68 -7.07
C THR A 187 0.73 0.52 -6.86
N ILE A 188 0.29 1.45 -6.02
CA ILE A 188 1.13 2.59 -5.60
C ILE A 188 2.35 2.04 -4.87
N ASN A 189 3.53 2.54 -5.20
CA ASN A 189 4.84 2.10 -4.70
C ASN A 189 5.18 0.64 -5.01
N GLY A 190 4.44 -0.02 -5.90
CA GLY A 190 4.65 -1.43 -6.21
C GLY A 190 4.31 -2.38 -5.06
N LEU A 191 3.55 -1.95 -4.05
CA LEU A 191 3.19 -2.77 -2.90
C LEU A 191 2.41 -4.03 -3.32
N GLY A 192 2.65 -5.14 -2.64
CA GLY A 192 1.96 -6.40 -2.91
C GLY A 192 2.57 -7.58 -2.17
N GLU A 193 2.17 -8.78 -2.57
CA GLU A 193 2.73 -10.02 -2.02
C GLU A 193 4.19 -10.21 -2.43
N ARG A 194 4.99 -10.85 -1.61
CA ARG A 194 6.41 -11.17 -1.82
C ARG A 194 7.23 -9.91 -2.17
N ALA A 195 7.73 -9.81 -3.42
CA ALA A 195 8.48 -8.64 -3.90
C ALA A 195 7.58 -7.49 -4.43
N GLY A 196 6.26 -7.65 -4.34
CA GLY A 196 5.28 -6.65 -4.74
C GLY A 196 4.74 -6.84 -6.15
N ASN A 197 4.04 -5.81 -6.63
CA ASN A 197 3.40 -5.73 -7.93
C ASN A 197 4.12 -4.71 -8.83
N ALA A 198 3.66 -4.59 -10.07
CA ALA A 198 4.04 -3.46 -10.92
C ALA A 198 3.70 -2.13 -10.24
N ALA A 199 4.62 -1.17 -10.26
CA ALA A 199 4.43 0.14 -9.66
C ALA A 199 3.62 1.06 -10.58
N LEU A 200 2.52 1.61 -10.05
CA LEU A 200 1.61 2.49 -10.81
C LEU A 200 2.34 3.71 -11.36
N GLU A 201 3.13 4.37 -10.54
CA GLU A 201 3.89 5.57 -10.89
C GLU A 201 4.84 5.33 -12.08
N GLU A 202 5.50 4.19 -12.10
CA GLU A 202 6.45 3.84 -13.16
C GLU A 202 5.75 3.56 -14.48
N ILE A 203 4.62 2.85 -14.44
CA ILE A 203 3.81 2.58 -15.65
C ILE A 203 3.22 3.86 -16.22
N VAL A 204 2.61 4.68 -15.38
CA VAL A 204 1.99 5.94 -15.79
C VAL A 204 3.01 6.87 -16.43
N MET A 205 4.16 7.05 -15.78
CA MET A 205 5.17 7.97 -16.27
C MET A 205 5.93 7.43 -17.47
N ALA A 206 6.14 6.12 -17.60
CA ALA A 206 6.68 5.53 -18.83
C ALA A 206 5.78 5.81 -20.04
N VAL A 207 4.47 5.58 -19.90
CA VAL A 207 3.50 5.84 -20.98
C VAL A 207 3.44 7.33 -21.33
N ARG A 208 3.43 8.22 -20.35
CA ARG A 208 3.33 9.68 -20.58
C ARG A 208 4.62 10.28 -21.14
N THR A 209 5.78 9.83 -20.67
CA THR A 209 7.07 10.34 -21.11
C THR A 209 7.43 9.84 -22.52
N ARG A 210 7.01 8.62 -22.86
CA ARG A 210 7.32 7.98 -24.12
C ARG A 210 6.08 7.83 -25.03
N GLN A 211 5.32 8.91 -25.19
CA GLN A 211 4.17 8.97 -26.12
C GLN A 211 4.58 8.70 -27.59
N ASP A 212 5.85 8.95 -27.91
CA ASP A 212 6.43 8.57 -29.20
C ASP A 212 6.47 7.07 -29.43
N PHE A 213 6.49 6.28 -28.35
CA PHE A 213 6.66 4.84 -28.37
C PHE A 213 5.38 4.07 -28.06
N PHE A 214 4.58 4.53 -27.10
CA PHE A 214 3.36 3.84 -26.68
C PHE A 214 2.15 4.21 -27.54
N PRO A 215 1.35 3.21 -28.01
CA PRO A 215 0.17 3.45 -28.84
C PRO A 215 -1.07 3.88 -28.03
N CYS A 216 -0.90 4.36 -26.82
CA CYS A 216 -1.96 4.71 -25.88
C CYS A 216 -1.47 5.76 -24.90
N ASP A 217 -2.43 6.35 -24.19
CA ASP A 217 -2.20 7.29 -23.10
C ASP A 217 -3.00 6.88 -21.85
N THR A 218 -2.78 7.58 -20.75
CA THR A 218 -3.48 7.39 -19.48
C THR A 218 -4.17 8.66 -19.04
N ARG A 219 -5.34 8.52 -18.41
CA ARG A 219 -6.10 9.65 -17.84
C ARG A 219 -5.79 9.91 -16.37
N ILE A 220 -4.75 9.29 -15.82
CA ILE A 220 -4.32 9.52 -14.44
C ILE A 220 -3.68 10.90 -14.36
N ASP A 221 -4.14 11.70 -13.39
CA ASP A 221 -3.49 12.97 -13.06
C ASP A 221 -2.18 12.68 -12.31
N ALA A 222 -1.06 12.85 -13.02
CA ALA A 222 0.25 12.51 -12.48
C ALA A 222 0.66 13.40 -11.31
N THR A 223 0.12 14.62 -11.19
CA THR A 223 0.43 15.53 -10.07
C THR A 223 0.04 14.97 -8.70
N HIS A 224 -0.79 13.93 -8.66
CA HIS A 224 -1.16 13.21 -7.45
C HIS A 224 -0.29 11.98 -7.13
N ILE A 225 0.69 11.66 -7.97
CA ILE A 225 1.51 10.44 -7.79
C ILE A 225 2.32 10.51 -6.49
N VAL A 226 3.12 11.55 -6.30
CA VAL A 226 3.95 11.71 -5.09
C VAL A 226 3.10 11.87 -3.83
N PRO A 227 2.05 12.72 -3.79
CA PRO A 227 1.13 12.78 -2.66
C PRO A 227 0.51 11.42 -2.30
N ALA A 228 0.06 10.65 -3.30
CA ALA A 228 -0.50 9.32 -3.07
C ALA A 228 0.54 8.31 -2.58
N SER A 229 1.77 8.36 -3.11
CA SER A 229 2.90 7.53 -2.66
C SER A 229 3.20 7.77 -1.18
N LYS A 230 3.32 9.04 -0.76
CA LYS A 230 3.57 9.43 0.63
C LYS A 230 2.43 8.99 1.55
N LEU A 231 1.18 9.22 1.15
CA LEU A 231 0.00 8.79 1.92
C LEU A 231 -0.03 7.28 2.14
N VAL A 232 0.22 6.50 1.09
CA VAL A 232 0.25 5.03 1.18
C VAL A 232 1.39 4.56 2.05
N SER A 233 2.59 5.14 1.91
CA SER A 233 3.75 4.85 2.76
C SER A 233 3.43 5.13 4.24
N GLY A 234 2.87 6.30 4.56
CA GLY A 234 2.47 6.64 5.93
C GLY A 234 1.42 5.70 6.53
N ILE A 235 0.37 5.34 5.75
CA ILE A 235 -0.70 4.45 6.24
C ILE A 235 -0.19 3.01 6.45
N THR A 236 0.65 2.52 5.54
CA THR A 236 1.10 1.12 5.56
C THR A 236 2.33 0.90 6.42
N GLY A 237 3.11 1.95 6.71
CA GLY A 237 4.41 1.89 7.37
C GLY A 237 5.52 1.29 6.51
N PHE A 238 5.30 1.13 5.19
CA PHE A 238 6.35 0.72 4.25
C PHE A 238 7.01 1.97 3.66
N PRO A 239 8.29 2.25 4.00
CA PRO A 239 8.99 3.43 3.49
C PRO A 239 9.27 3.28 1.99
N VAL A 240 9.26 4.41 1.28
CA VAL A 240 9.71 4.50 -0.10
C VAL A 240 11.22 4.58 -0.11
N GLN A 241 11.90 3.74 -0.87
CA GLN A 241 13.35 3.80 -1.03
C GLN A 241 13.77 5.16 -1.64
N PRO A 242 14.82 5.82 -1.14
CA PRO A 242 15.23 7.12 -1.65
C PRO A 242 15.53 7.14 -3.16
N ASN A 243 16.03 6.05 -3.71
CA ASN A 243 16.32 5.88 -5.14
C ASN A 243 15.17 5.26 -5.94
N LYS A 244 13.97 5.12 -5.37
CA LYS A 244 12.81 4.63 -6.12
C LYS A 244 12.48 5.58 -7.28
N ALA A 245 12.28 5.03 -8.46
CA ALA A 245 11.89 5.83 -9.61
C ALA A 245 10.65 6.68 -9.33
N ILE A 246 10.60 7.89 -9.83
CA ILE A 246 9.50 8.86 -9.78
C ILE A 246 9.23 9.43 -8.37
N VAL A 247 9.10 8.58 -7.34
CA VAL A 247 8.59 8.94 -6.01
C VAL A 247 9.65 8.94 -4.91
N GLY A 248 10.84 8.43 -5.18
CA GLY A 248 11.96 8.44 -4.22
C GLY A 248 12.52 9.85 -4.01
N ALA A 249 13.02 10.13 -2.82
CA ALA A 249 13.55 11.45 -2.45
C ALA A 249 14.68 11.93 -3.38
N ASN A 250 15.44 10.99 -3.95
CA ASN A 250 16.56 11.27 -4.85
C ASN A 250 16.18 11.26 -6.33
N ALA A 251 14.91 10.98 -6.67
CA ALA A 251 14.49 10.78 -8.07
C ALA A 251 14.76 11.98 -9.00
N PHE A 252 14.85 13.20 -8.42
CA PHE A 252 15.13 14.45 -9.13
C PHE A 252 16.32 15.20 -8.53
N ALA A 253 17.21 14.51 -7.81
CA ALA A 253 18.39 15.09 -7.20
C ALA A 253 19.62 14.88 -8.10
N HIS A 254 20.40 15.94 -8.28
CA HIS A 254 21.66 15.94 -9.04
C HIS A 254 22.82 16.35 -8.12
N GLU A 255 23.72 15.42 -7.80
CA GLU A 255 24.91 15.72 -6.97
C GLU A 255 26.13 16.16 -7.82
N SER A 256 26.28 15.61 -9.01
CA SER A 256 27.41 15.91 -9.87
C SER A 256 27.38 17.35 -10.40
N GLY A 257 28.47 18.09 -10.26
CA GLY A 257 28.57 19.46 -10.77
C GLY A 257 28.36 19.58 -12.29
N ILE A 258 28.75 18.56 -13.08
CA ILE A 258 28.49 18.49 -14.53
C ILE A 258 27.01 18.37 -14.80
N HIS A 259 26.31 17.55 -14.04
CA HIS A 259 24.84 17.38 -14.17
C HIS A 259 24.12 18.67 -13.78
N GLN A 260 24.51 19.31 -12.67
CA GLN A 260 23.94 20.58 -12.21
C GLN A 260 24.15 21.69 -13.26
N ASP A 261 25.35 21.84 -13.81
CA ASP A 261 25.63 22.80 -14.87
C ASP A 261 24.82 22.52 -16.14
N GLY A 262 24.68 21.24 -16.51
CA GLY A 262 23.83 20.82 -17.64
C GLY A 262 22.37 21.18 -17.46
N VAL A 263 21.78 20.88 -16.29
CA VAL A 263 20.39 21.22 -15.96
C VAL A 263 20.16 22.72 -15.94
N LEU A 264 21.13 23.51 -15.40
CA LEU A 264 21.01 24.96 -15.39
C LEU A 264 21.06 25.58 -16.81
N LYS A 265 21.79 24.96 -17.74
CA LYS A 265 21.88 25.40 -19.14
C LYS A 265 20.67 24.94 -19.96
N HIS A 266 20.29 23.69 -19.83
CA HIS A 266 19.14 23.09 -20.51
C HIS A 266 18.66 21.88 -19.72
N ARG A 267 17.49 22.01 -19.10
CA ARG A 267 16.94 21.03 -18.14
C ARG A 267 16.85 19.62 -18.74
N GLU A 268 16.41 19.52 -20.00
CA GLU A 268 16.25 18.25 -20.73
C GLU A 268 17.56 17.47 -20.96
N THR A 269 18.73 18.08 -20.66
CA THR A 269 20.01 17.38 -20.75
C THR A 269 20.09 16.17 -19.82
N TYR A 270 19.44 16.26 -18.65
CA TYR A 270 19.46 15.21 -17.62
C TYR A 270 18.08 14.90 -17.02
N GLU A 271 17.03 15.61 -17.41
CA GLU A 271 15.66 15.38 -16.93
C GLU A 271 14.73 15.01 -18.09
N ILE A 272 14.15 13.82 -18.03
CA ILE A 272 13.15 13.32 -19.00
C ILE A 272 11.71 13.69 -18.61
N MET A 273 11.52 14.19 -17.39
CA MET A 273 10.25 14.66 -16.81
C MET A 273 10.54 15.70 -15.74
N ARG A 274 9.57 16.52 -15.41
CA ARG A 274 9.72 17.54 -14.36
C ARG A 274 9.21 17.01 -13.02
N ALA A 275 9.86 17.43 -11.93
CA ALA A 275 9.42 17.08 -10.57
C ALA A 275 7.97 17.50 -10.31
N GLU A 276 7.56 18.66 -10.84
CA GLU A 276 6.20 19.21 -10.70
C GLU A 276 5.14 18.33 -11.38
N ASP A 277 5.49 17.68 -12.51
CA ASP A 277 4.56 16.85 -13.27
C ASP A 277 4.07 15.63 -12.48
N VAL A 278 4.81 15.23 -11.46
CA VAL A 278 4.49 14.09 -10.59
C VAL A 278 4.09 14.49 -9.16
N GLY A 279 4.02 15.80 -8.90
CA GLY A 279 3.57 16.34 -7.61
C GLY A 279 4.69 16.55 -6.58
N TRP A 280 5.96 16.56 -7.00
CA TRP A 280 7.01 17.18 -6.20
C TRP A 280 6.85 18.70 -6.30
N GLY A 281 6.65 19.39 -5.17
CA GLY A 281 6.43 20.84 -5.17
C GLY A 281 7.64 21.61 -5.71
N ALA A 282 7.38 22.53 -6.64
CA ALA A 282 8.38 23.41 -7.22
C ALA A 282 8.86 24.50 -6.26
N ASN A 283 8.09 24.82 -5.23
CA ASN A 283 8.40 25.81 -4.21
C ASN A 283 8.28 25.17 -2.82
N LYS A 284 9.40 24.80 -2.24
CA LYS A 284 9.47 24.62 -0.78
C LYS A 284 9.29 26.01 -0.16
N LEU A 285 8.07 26.39 0.20
CA LEU A 285 7.86 27.32 1.28
C LEU A 285 8.41 26.64 2.53
N LEU A 286 9.68 26.92 2.82
CA LEU A 286 10.31 26.49 4.06
C LEU A 286 9.53 27.12 5.19
N LEU A 287 8.65 26.33 5.81
CA LEU A 287 8.00 26.73 7.02
C LEU A 287 9.01 26.63 8.16
N GLY A 288 9.07 27.65 8.99
CA GLY A 288 10.00 27.73 10.11
C GLY A 288 9.41 28.52 11.27
N LYS A 289 10.23 28.80 12.29
CA LYS A 289 9.85 29.50 13.52
C LYS A 289 9.06 30.80 13.27
N HIS A 290 9.36 31.54 12.20
CA HIS A 290 8.71 32.80 11.87
C HIS A 290 7.48 32.68 10.97
N SER A 291 7.14 31.45 10.50
CA SER A 291 5.96 31.24 9.68
C SER A 291 4.67 31.50 10.44
N GLY A 292 3.79 32.30 9.85
CA GLY A 292 2.48 32.62 10.40
C GLY A 292 1.43 31.54 10.08
N ARG A 293 0.28 31.59 10.80
CA ARG A 293 -0.82 30.64 10.65
C ARG A 293 -1.37 30.55 9.22
N ASN A 294 -1.37 31.67 8.48
CA ASN A 294 -1.86 31.67 7.10
C ASN A 294 -0.92 30.90 6.16
N ALA A 295 0.39 31.06 6.31
CA ALA A 295 1.38 30.31 5.55
C ALA A 295 1.26 28.79 5.85
N PHE A 296 1.09 28.43 7.12
CA PHE A 296 0.86 27.07 7.56
C PHE A 296 -0.44 26.49 6.94
N ARG A 297 -1.57 27.21 7.01
CA ARG A 297 -2.85 26.81 6.38
C ARG A 297 -2.70 26.63 4.86
N SER A 298 -2.07 27.60 4.20
CA SER A 298 -1.83 27.52 2.74
C SER A 298 -1.00 26.29 2.38
N ARG A 299 0.03 25.99 3.18
CA ARG A 299 0.87 24.81 2.93
C ARG A 299 0.12 23.51 3.15
N LEU A 300 -0.71 23.40 4.20
CA LEU A 300 -1.59 22.23 4.39
C LEU A 300 -2.54 22.05 3.21
N ALA A 301 -3.13 23.14 2.71
CA ALA A 301 -4.03 23.07 1.54
C ALA A 301 -3.30 22.62 0.28
N GLU A 302 -2.08 23.11 0.02
CA GLU A 302 -1.21 22.67 -1.09
C GLU A 302 -0.87 21.17 -0.98
N LEU A 303 -0.68 20.66 0.24
CA LEU A 303 -0.41 19.24 0.51
C LEU A 303 -1.68 18.36 0.47
N GLY A 304 -2.84 18.97 0.17
CA GLY A 304 -4.12 18.25 0.15
C GLY A 304 -4.63 17.83 1.53
N ILE A 305 -4.08 18.42 2.60
CA ILE A 305 -4.45 18.15 3.98
C ILE A 305 -5.61 19.06 4.38
N ALA A 306 -6.79 18.49 4.64
CA ALA A 306 -7.96 19.19 5.17
C ALA A 306 -8.13 18.85 6.65
N LEU A 307 -8.05 19.87 7.52
CA LEU A 307 -8.42 19.74 8.93
C LEU A 307 -9.91 20.06 9.09
N GLY A 308 -10.61 19.23 9.87
CA GLY A 308 -12.07 19.26 9.97
C GLY A 308 -12.66 20.49 10.65
N SER A 309 -11.85 21.31 11.37
CA SER A 309 -12.29 22.51 12.08
C SER A 309 -11.17 23.54 12.25
N GLU A 310 -11.55 24.79 12.54
CA GLU A 310 -10.58 25.85 12.92
C GLU A 310 -9.86 25.54 14.24
N GLU A 311 -10.49 24.80 15.15
CA GLU A 311 -9.88 24.36 16.40
C GLU A 311 -8.76 23.36 16.14
N ALA A 312 -9.01 22.37 15.28
CA ALA A 312 -7.99 21.42 14.83
C ALA A 312 -6.81 22.14 14.16
N LEU A 313 -7.09 23.13 13.30
CA LEU A 313 -6.04 23.95 12.70
C LEU A 313 -5.21 24.70 13.73
N ASN A 314 -5.85 25.28 14.76
CA ASN A 314 -5.14 26.02 15.81
C ASN A 314 -4.26 25.09 16.64
N THR A 315 -4.79 23.92 17.03
CA THR A 315 -4.06 22.91 17.81
C THR A 315 -2.84 22.42 17.03
N THR A 316 -3.04 22.03 15.78
CA THR A 316 -1.94 21.59 14.90
C THR A 316 -0.91 22.70 14.67
N PHE A 317 -1.35 23.96 14.53
CA PHE A 317 -0.47 25.10 14.40
C PHE A 317 0.38 25.36 15.67
N MET A 318 -0.18 25.19 16.87
CA MET A 318 0.60 25.31 18.11
C MET A 318 1.69 24.24 18.18
N ARG A 319 1.36 23.01 17.84
CA ARG A 319 2.34 21.90 17.77
C ARG A 319 3.41 22.13 16.69
N PHE A 320 3.00 22.69 15.54
CA PHE A 320 3.95 23.15 14.53
C PHE A 320 4.94 24.19 15.09
N LYS A 321 4.48 25.15 15.89
CA LYS A 321 5.36 26.14 16.52
C LYS A 321 6.32 25.49 17.51
N GLU A 322 5.85 24.55 18.33
CA GLU A 322 6.69 23.79 19.26
C GLU A 322 7.78 22.97 18.52
N LEU A 323 7.41 22.39 17.38
CA LEU A 323 8.36 21.69 16.53
C LEU A 323 9.38 22.66 15.91
N ALA A 324 8.91 23.79 15.38
CA ALA A 324 9.74 24.82 14.77
C ALA A 324 10.67 25.55 15.77
N ASP A 325 10.38 25.48 17.06
CA ASP A 325 11.28 25.94 18.12
C ASP A 325 12.42 24.93 18.41
N LYS A 326 12.20 23.65 18.11
CA LYS A 326 13.17 22.56 18.34
C LYS A 326 13.97 22.22 17.09
N LYS A 327 13.44 22.52 15.89
CA LYS A 327 14.00 22.15 14.60
C LYS A 327 14.13 23.35 13.67
N HIS A 328 15.31 23.50 13.05
CA HIS A 328 15.62 24.66 12.18
C HIS A 328 14.80 24.66 10.89
N ASP A 329 14.73 23.52 10.21
CA ASP A 329 14.02 23.35 8.93
C ASP A 329 12.83 22.41 9.10
N ILE A 330 11.63 22.89 8.76
CA ILE A 330 10.40 22.12 8.78
C ILE A 330 10.04 21.68 7.37
N PHE A 331 9.91 20.39 7.16
CA PHE A 331 9.59 19.78 5.87
C PHE A 331 8.11 19.37 5.80
N ASP A 332 7.62 19.07 4.61
CA ASP A 332 6.23 18.66 4.40
C ASP A 332 5.88 17.38 5.16
N GLU A 333 6.85 16.48 5.29
CA GLU A 333 6.73 15.24 6.05
C GLU A 333 6.47 15.49 7.53
N ASP A 334 7.05 16.53 8.09
CA ASP A 334 6.78 16.96 9.48
C ASP A 334 5.33 17.41 9.62
N LEU A 335 4.78 18.08 8.61
CA LEU A 335 3.38 18.52 8.61
C LEU A 335 2.42 17.32 8.53
N TYR A 336 2.71 16.31 7.70
CA TYR A 336 1.93 15.06 7.66
C TYR A 336 1.95 14.35 9.01
N ALA A 337 3.11 14.28 9.67
CA ALA A 337 3.24 13.68 10.99
C ALA A 337 2.40 14.44 12.04
N LEU A 338 2.48 15.78 12.07
CA LEU A 338 1.70 16.62 12.98
C LEU A 338 0.19 16.43 12.82
N VAL A 339 -0.29 16.33 11.57
CA VAL A 339 -1.72 16.15 11.27
C VAL A 339 -2.18 14.73 11.55
N SER A 340 -1.36 13.72 11.27
CA SER A 340 -1.66 12.32 11.62
C SER A 340 -1.86 12.16 13.12
N ASP A 341 -1.04 12.81 13.93
CA ASP A 341 -1.19 12.89 15.38
C ASP A 341 -2.51 13.58 15.81
N GLU A 342 -2.94 14.65 15.11
CA GLU A 342 -4.16 15.41 15.45
C GLU A 342 -5.44 14.62 15.19
N THR A 343 -5.53 13.92 14.06
CA THR A 343 -6.68 13.05 13.75
C THR A 343 -6.84 11.92 14.76
N MET A 344 -5.78 11.60 15.51
CA MET A 344 -5.77 10.54 16.52
C MET A 344 -6.07 11.04 17.95
N THR A 345 -5.83 12.32 18.25
CA THR A 345 -5.97 12.90 19.59
C THR A 345 -7.43 12.93 20.09
N LEU A 346 -8.42 12.82 19.22
CA LEU A 346 -9.84 12.89 19.58
C LEU A 346 -10.38 11.71 20.41
N GLN A 347 -9.59 10.63 20.63
CA GLN A 347 -10.00 9.46 21.42
C GLN A 347 -8.84 8.76 22.15
N GLU A 348 -7.82 9.49 22.58
CA GLU A 348 -6.71 8.90 23.34
C GLU A 348 -7.16 8.47 24.75
N GLN A 349 -7.30 7.16 24.95
CA GLN A 349 -7.48 6.57 26.27
C GLN A 349 -6.19 6.63 27.08
N TYR A 350 -5.05 6.44 26.41
CA TYR A 350 -3.70 6.43 26.98
C TYR A 350 -2.86 7.55 26.38
N LYS A 351 -2.28 8.40 27.24
CA LYS A 351 -1.43 9.52 26.82
C LYS A 351 -0.09 9.46 27.54
N LEU A 352 1.00 9.61 26.81
CA LEU A 352 2.34 9.73 27.37
C LEU A 352 2.47 11.07 28.13
N LEU A 353 2.83 11.01 29.43
CA LEU A 353 3.11 12.19 30.24
C LEU A 353 4.60 12.44 30.39
N SER A 354 5.38 11.38 30.74
CA SER A 354 6.82 11.48 30.82
C SER A 354 7.49 10.14 30.50
N LEU A 355 8.70 10.23 29.99
CA LEU A 355 9.55 9.10 29.69
C LEU A 355 11.00 9.45 30.08
N THR A 356 11.63 8.57 30.84
CA THR A 356 13.07 8.60 31.09
C THR A 356 13.64 7.26 30.65
N ALA A 357 14.62 7.27 29.76
CA ALA A 357 15.33 6.08 29.34
C ALA A 357 16.83 6.28 29.60
N HIS A 358 17.45 5.29 30.20
CA HIS A 358 18.89 5.25 30.45
C HIS A 358 19.53 4.07 29.76
N SER A 359 20.62 4.32 29.05
CA SER A 359 21.41 3.28 28.40
C SER A 359 22.88 3.65 28.45
N GLU A 360 23.68 2.80 29.09
CA GLU A 360 25.13 2.94 29.20
C GLU A 360 25.79 1.65 28.73
N THR A 361 26.97 1.78 28.10
CA THR A 361 27.69 0.61 27.60
C THR A 361 28.14 -0.28 28.76
N GLY A 362 27.68 -1.53 28.78
CA GLY A 362 27.96 -2.51 29.82
C GLY A 362 26.92 -2.60 30.94
N GLU A 363 25.92 -1.70 30.93
CA GLU A 363 24.76 -1.76 31.84
C GLU A 363 23.49 -2.23 31.12
N THR A 364 22.54 -2.73 31.91
CA THR A 364 21.22 -3.09 31.35
C THR A 364 20.40 -1.83 31.13
N PRO A 365 19.93 -1.57 29.88
CA PRO A 365 19.09 -0.43 29.60
C PRO A 365 17.81 -0.44 30.43
N HIS A 366 17.45 0.74 30.96
CA HIS A 366 16.31 0.94 31.86
C HIS A 366 15.42 2.05 31.37
N ALA A 367 14.09 1.89 31.50
CA ALA A 367 13.13 2.95 31.19
C ALA A 367 12.07 3.08 32.29
N LYS A 368 11.72 4.34 32.59
CA LYS A 368 10.62 4.72 33.46
C LYS A 368 9.62 5.54 32.67
N ILE A 369 8.35 5.16 32.71
CA ILE A 369 7.28 5.81 31.96
C ILE A 369 6.13 6.22 32.88
N VAL A 370 5.51 7.37 32.56
CA VAL A 370 4.26 7.83 33.17
C VAL A 370 3.24 8.02 32.07
N ILE A 371 2.07 7.42 32.22
CA ILE A 371 0.98 7.43 31.24
C ILE A 371 -0.28 7.94 31.94
N ALA A 372 -1.05 8.82 31.29
CA ALA A 372 -2.40 9.16 31.74
C ALA A 372 -3.41 8.16 31.16
N GLU A 373 -4.30 7.63 31.99
CA GLU A 373 -5.48 6.84 31.61
C GLU A 373 -6.73 7.41 32.30
N GLY A 374 -7.65 7.98 31.52
CA GLY A 374 -8.90 8.55 32.07
C GLY A 374 -8.70 9.57 33.15
N GLY A 375 -7.62 10.35 33.10
CA GLY A 375 -7.28 11.37 34.13
C GLY A 375 -6.48 10.85 35.32
N LYS A 376 -6.15 9.56 35.36
CA LYS A 376 -5.24 8.97 36.38
C LYS A 376 -3.85 8.82 35.80
N GLU A 377 -2.84 9.10 36.60
CA GLU A 377 -1.44 8.85 36.26
C GLU A 377 -1.04 7.44 36.70
N LEU A 378 -0.50 6.68 35.77
CA LEU A 378 0.04 5.34 35.99
C LEU A 378 1.50 5.37 35.65
N GLN A 379 2.34 4.76 36.48
CA GLN A 379 3.78 4.68 36.22
C GLN A 379 4.30 3.27 36.36
N ALA A 380 5.30 2.96 35.55
CA ALA A 380 6.09 1.73 35.67
C ALA A 380 7.52 1.96 35.19
N GLU A 381 8.38 1.04 35.57
CA GLU A 381 9.77 0.97 35.11
C GLU A 381 10.13 -0.45 34.72
N SER A 382 11.01 -0.59 33.76
CA SER A 382 11.46 -1.89 33.25
C SER A 382 12.84 -1.83 32.68
N ASP A 383 13.55 -2.95 32.80
CA ASP A 383 14.76 -3.22 32.07
C ASP A 383 14.42 -3.84 30.71
N GLY A 384 15.35 -3.68 29.75
CA GLY A 384 15.20 -4.22 28.41
C GLY A 384 16.54 -4.49 27.72
N SER A 385 16.50 -5.07 26.52
CA SER A 385 17.68 -5.29 25.67
C SER A 385 18.21 -4.01 25.02
N GLY A 386 17.42 -2.93 25.06
CA GLY A 386 17.73 -1.60 24.58
C GLY A 386 16.72 -0.60 25.15
N PRO A 387 16.94 0.73 25.00
CA PRO A 387 16.07 1.77 25.57
C PRO A 387 14.63 1.68 25.03
N VAL A 388 14.42 1.30 23.78
CA VAL A 388 13.09 1.10 23.19
C VAL A 388 12.41 -0.15 23.78
N ASP A 389 13.12 -1.28 23.89
CA ASP A 389 12.58 -2.51 24.49
C ASP A 389 12.20 -2.29 25.96
N ALA A 390 13.08 -1.60 26.74
CA ALA A 390 12.80 -1.23 28.11
C ALA A 390 11.53 -0.36 28.20
N THR A 391 11.35 0.60 27.28
CA THR A 391 10.18 1.45 27.20
C THR A 391 8.90 0.67 26.90
N PHE A 392 8.92 -0.23 25.91
CA PHE A 392 7.76 -1.06 25.56
C PHE A 392 7.37 -2.00 26.70
N ARG A 393 8.35 -2.60 27.38
CA ARG A 393 8.11 -3.43 28.56
C ARG A 393 7.53 -2.63 29.73
N ALA A 394 7.97 -1.39 29.93
CA ALA A 394 7.39 -0.51 30.95
C ALA A 394 5.92 -0.16 30.63
N ILE A 395 5.59 0.09 29.35
CA ILE A 395 4.20 0.28 28.91
C ILE A 395 3.36 -0.97 29.19
N GLU A 396 3.86 -2.14 28.82
CA GLU A 396 3.16 -3.42 29.00
C GLU A 396 2.97 -3.78 30.48
N LYS A 397 3.86 -3.36 31.39
CA LYS A 397 3.64 -3.50 32.86
C LYS A 397 2.45 -2.70 33.35
N ILE A 398 2.14 -1.56 32.72
CA ILE A 398 0.98 -0.73 33.07
C ILE A 398 -0.29 -1.30 32.42
N LEU A 399 -0.26 -1.53 31.10
CA LEU A 399 -1.46 -1.74 30.31
C LEU A 399 -1.80 -3.22 30.08
N VAL A 400 -0.84 -4.13 30.31
CA VAL A 400 -0.97 -5.59 30.15
C VAL A 400 -1.79 -5.94 28.90
N SER A 401 -1.37 -5.37 27.77
CA SER A 401 -2.17 -5.40 26.56
C SER A 401 -2.37 -6.81 26.00
N GLY A 402 -1.38 -7.69 26.17
CA GLY A 402 -1.35 -9.02 25.56
C GLY A 402 -1.35 -8.95 24.02
N ALA A 403 -0.83 -7.87 23.45
CA ALA A 403 -0.67 -7.70 22.01
C ALA A 403 0.73 -8.11 21.56
N ASP A 404 0.81 -8.77 20.40
CA ASP A 404 2.07 -9.16 19.77
C ASP A 404 2.59 -8.05 18.87
N LEU A 405 3.86 -7.66 19.03
CA LEU A 405 4.53 -6.70 18.16
C LEU A 405 4.93 -7.40 16.84
N GLN A 406 4.27 -7.00 15.74
CA GLN A 406 4.48 -7.58 14.41
C GLN A 406 5.48 -6.77 13.57
N LEU A 407 5.57 -5.45 13.80
CA LEU A 407 6.46 -4.55 13.08
C LEU A 407 6.88 -3.41 14.00
N TYR A 408 8.16 -3.11 13.97
CA TYR A 408 8.77 -1.89 14.48
C TYR A 408 9.63 -1.29 13.37
N SER A 409 9.27 -0.12 12.88
CA SER A 409 9.98 0.56 11.79
C SER A 409 10.27 1.99 12.18
N VAL A 410 11.50 2.40 11.93
CA VAL A 410 11.99 3.75 12.17
C VAL A 410 12.37 4.38 10.84
N ASN A 411 11.78 5.51 10.52
CA ASN A 411 12.09 6.28 9.33
C ASN A 411 12.58 7.68 9.74
N ASN A 412 13.68 8.11 9.15
CA ASN A 412 14.07 9.51 9.24
C ASN A 412 13.19 10.31 8.28
N ILE A 413 12.44 11.28 8.83
CA ILE A 413 11.60 12.15 8.02
C ILE A 413 12.45 13.22 7.34
N THR A 414 13.57 13.59 7.95
CA THR A 414 14.43 14.70 7.49
C THR A 414 15.90 14.36 7.64
N SER A 415 16.77 15.11 6.97
CA SER A 415 18.24 15.01 7.10
C SER A 415 18.78 15.98 8.15
N GLY A 416 19.83 15.59 8.87
CA GLY A 416 20.49 16.42 9.90
C GLY A 416 20.51 15.75 11.27
N THR A 417 21.28 16.29 12.20
CA THR A 417 21.39 15.78 13.58
C THR A 417 20.17 16.07 14.44
N ASP A 418 19.31 17.00 14.03
CA ASP A 418 18.03 17.40 14.60
C ASP A 418 16.83 16.80 13.87
N SER A 419 17.09 15.76 13.07
CA SER A 419 16.08 15.04 12.28
C SER A 419 14.96 14.49 13.15
N GLN A 420 13.72 14.71 12.73
CA GLN A 420 12.58 14.05 13.33
C GLN A 420 12.52 12.59 12.86
N GLY A 421 12.47 11.66 13.80
CA GLY A 421 12.23 10.25 13.54
C GLY A 421 10.74 9.94 13.58
N GLU A 422 10.23 9.27 12.56
CA GLU A 422 8.90 8.66 12.56
C GLU A 422 9.02 7.17 12.90
N VAL A 423 8.22 6.74 13.84
CA VAL A 423 8.13 5.33 14.24
C VAL A 423 6.76 4.79 13.88
N THR A 424 6.76 3.65 13.21
CA THR A 424 5.55 2.85 12.98
C THR A 424 5.64 1.57 13.81
N VAL A 425 4.63 1.34 14.64
CA VAL A 425 4.44 0.11 15.41
C VAL A 425 3.20 -0.61 14.89
N ARG A 426 3.33 -1.91 14.60
CA ARG A 426 2.19 -2.78 14.28
C ARG A 426 1.97 -3.77 15.40
N LEU A 427 0.79 -3.73 16.01
CA LEU A 427 0.38 -4.67 17.05
C LEU A 427 -0.74 -5.57 16.54
N GLN A 428 -0.69 -6.84 17.02
CA GLN A 428 -1.74 -7.83 16.77
C GLN A 428 -2.30 -8.36 18.08
N LYS A 429 -3.62 -8.40 18.22
CA LYS A 429 -4.31 -9.03 19.36
C LYS A 429 -5.59 -9.69 18.88
N SER A 430 -5.79 -10.98 19.20
CA SER A 430 -7.02 -11.74 18.88
C SER A 430 -7.45 -11.60 17.41
N GLY A 431 -6.50 -11.68 16.48
CA GLY A 431 -6.74 -11.56 15.03
C GLY A 431 -6.89 -10.11 14.52
N ARG A 432 -6.98 -9.12 15.39
CA ARG A 432 -7.01 -7.70 15.01
C ARG A 432 -5.59 -7.16 14.88
N ILE A 433 -5.29 -6.54 13.75
CA ILE A 433 -4.00 -5.88 13.48
C ILE A 433 -4.22 -4.38 13.37
N VAL A 434 -3.40 -3.59 14.04
CA VAL A 434 -3.43 -2.12 14.01
C VAL A 434 -2.04 -1.55 13.82
N ASN A 435 -1.93 -0.40 13.16
CA ASN A 435 -0.71 0.38 13.08
C ASN A 435 -0.84 1.62 13.97
N GLY A 436 0.17 1.86 14.81
CA GLY A 436 0.35 3.09 15.54
C GLY A 436 1.53 3.88 14.98
N HIS A 437 1.44 5.19 14.99
CA HIS A 437 2.48 6.10 14.51
C HIS A 437 2.85 7.07 15.63
N GLY A 438 4.12 7.44 15.68
CA GLY A 438 4.62 8.46 16.58
C GLY A 438 5.82 9.16 15.96
N ALA A 439 5.90 10.46 16.15
CA ALA A 439 7.00 11.26 15.65
C ALA A 439 7.57 12.13 16.77
N ASP A 440 8.89 12.19 16.84
CA ASP A 440 9.63 13.04 17.77
C ASP A 440 11.08 13.18 17.28
N THR A 441 11.78 14.20 17.76
CA THR A 441 13.25 14.32 17.58
C THR A 441 13.98 13.28 18.43
N ASP A 442 13.39 12.81 19.52
CA ASP A 442 13.88 11.66 20.29
C ASP A 442 13.17 10.37 19.84
N ILE A 443 13.94 9.45 19.31
CA ILE A 443 13.42 8.18 18.76
C ILE A 443 12.76 7.29 19.82
N VAL A 444 13.20 7.37 21.08
CA VAL A 444 12.62 6.57 22.17
C VAL A 444 11.24 7.14 22.52
N VAL A 445 11.11 8.47 22.54
CA VAL A 445 9.82 9.17 22.71
C VAL A 445 8.88 8.88 21.54
N ALA A 446 9.38 8.95 20.30
CA ALA A 446 8.62 8.60 19.10
C ALA A 446 8.10 7.16 19.17
N SER A 447 8.95 6.22 19.64
CA SER A 447 8.59 4.80 19.83
C SER A 447 7.48 4.62 20.87
N ALA A 448 7.58 5.28 22.02
CA ALA A 448 6.54 5.24 23.05
C ALA A 448 5.20 5.79 22.54
N LYS A 449 5.22 6.91 21.82
CA LYS A 449 4.01 7.48 21.17
C LYS A 449 3.40 6.52 20.17
N ALA A 450 4.20 5.90 19.30
CA ALA A 450 3.73 4.93 18.31
C ALA A 450 3.07 3.71 18.96
N TYR A 451 3.68 3.19 20.04
CA TYR A 451 3.17 2.04 20.77
C TYR A 451 1.83 2.35 21.45
N LEU A 452 1.74 3.49 22.17
CA LEU A 452 0.50 3.95 22.80
C LEU A 452 -0.60 4.25 21.77
N SER A 453 -0.24 4.83 20.62
CA SER A 453 -1.14 5.04 19.50
C SER A 453 -1.76 3.73 19.00
N ALA A 454 -0.94 2.66 18.84
CA ALA A 454 -1.43 1.35 18.47
C ALA A 454 -2.37 0.76 19.55
N LEU A 455 -1.99 0.87 20.81
CA LEU A 455 -2.82 0.41 21.94
C LEU A 455 -4.16 1.15 22.03
N ASN A 456 -4.18 2.46 21.86
CA ASN A 456 -5.42 3.26 21.79
C ASN A 456 -6.35 2.74 20.69
N LYS A 457 -5.81 2.40 19.52
CA LYS A 457 -6.57 1.81 18.42
C LYS A 457 -7.10 0.41 18.75
N LEU A 458 -6.31 -0.42 19.42
CA LEU A 458 -6.75 -1.76 19.86
C LEU A 458 -7.90 -1.69 20.87
N HIS A 459 -7.87 -0.73 21.78
CA HIS A 459 -8.88 -0.56 22.82
C HIS A 459 -10.11 0.25 22.37
N SER A 460 -10.01 1.01 21.26
CA SER A 460 -11.15 1.77 20.76
C SER A 460 -12.32 0.84 20.45
N LYS A 461 -13.50 1.11 21.06
CA LYS A 461 -14.76 0.40 20.82
C LYS A 461 -15.43 0.75 19.50
N LEU A 462 -14.81 1.60 18.68
CA LEU A 462 -15.27 1.85 17.32
C LEU A 462 -15.21 0.53 16.55
N LYS A 463 -16.37 -0.11 16.42
CA LYS A 463 -16.60 -1.12 15.42
C LYS A 463 -16.28 -0.46 14.06
N GLN A 464 -15.08 -0.63 13.56
CA GLN A 464 -14.95 -0.56 12.12
C GLN A 464 -15.93 -1.60 11.58
N ALA A 465 -16.89 -1.15 10.79
CA ALA A 465 -17.69 -2.08 10.00
C ALA A 465 -16.68 -2.99 9.29
N HIS A 466 -16.68 -4.24 9.66
CA HIS A 466 -15.80 -5.24 9.07
C HIS A 466 -16.08 -5.20 7.58
N PRO A 467 -15.09 -5.09 6.68
CA PRO A 467 -15.34 -5.07 5.24
C PRO A 467 -15.90 -6.39 4.72
N GLN A 468 -16.35 -7.28 5.60
CA GLN A 468 -16.80 -8.66 5.32
C GLN A 468 -18.13 -8.98 5.99
N VAL A 469 -19.03 -8.02 6.18
CA VAL A 469 -20.45 -8.29 6.47
C VAL A 469 -21.29 -7.50 5.49
#